data_bf778f2fbd74835ff95e526e27170d04
#
_entry.id   bf778f2fbd74835ff95e526e27170d04
#
_cell.length_a   1.000
_cell.length_b   1.000
_cell.length_c   1.000
_cell.angle_alpha   90.00
_cell.angle_beta   90.00
_cell.angle_gamma   90.00
#
_symmetry.space_group_name_H-M   'P 1'
#
loop_
_entity.id
_entity.type
_entity.pdbx_description
1 polymer ?
#
loop_
_entity_poly.entity_id
_entity_poly.type
_entity_poly.pdbx_seq_one_letter_code
_entity_poly.pdbx_strand_id
1 'polypeptide(L)'
;LGTREPEVYGRATLADLEREVRSEASSLGVDLTWFQTNHEGAFVEAVQALRGQADGALVNAAAFTHTSLAIRDAFLAVKVPFVEVHLSNIFAREPDRRHSRLADLAVGVIAGFGPAGYGLGLRALVARLGER
;
A
#
# COMPACT_ATOMS: atom_id res chain seq x y z
N LEU A 1 -5.00 6.67 11.19
CA LEU A 1 -3.80 7.39 11.66
C LEU A 1 -4.20 8.58 12.52
N GLY A 2 -3.26 9.09 13.30
CA GLY A 2 -3.46 10.27 14.14
C GLY A 2 -4.11 9.99 15.47
N THR A 3 -5.04 9.05 15.51
CA THR A 3 -5.73 8.65 16.74
C THR A 3 -5.46 7.22 17.17
N ARG A 4 -4.78 6.43 16.33
CA ARG A 4 -4.45 5.02 16.61
C ARG A 4 -2.94 4.89 16.81
N GLU A 5 -2.55 4.33 17.95
CA GLU A 5 -1.17 3.97 18.24
C GLU A 5 -0.16 5.07 17.84
N PRO A 6 -0.30 6.29 18.39
CA PRO A 6 0.57 7.41 17.97
C PRO A 6 2.07 7.11 18.14
N GLU A 7 2.42 6.28 19.11
CA GLU A 7 3.81 5.90 19.36
C GLU A 7 4.38 5.03 18.24
N VAL A 8 3.52 4.37 17.45
CA VAL A 8 3.93 3.53 16.32
C VAL A 8 3.91 4.31 15.02
N TYR A 9 2.87 5.13 14.81
CA TYR A 9 2.61 5.80 13.54
C TYR A 9 2.93 7.28 13.55
N GLY A 10 3.29 7.84 14.72
CA GLY A 10 3.48 9.27 14.89
C GLY A 10 2.14 9.99 14.94
N ARG A 11 2.16 11.28 14.69
CA ARG A 11 0.96 12.13 14.79
C ARG A 11 0.36 12.50 13.43
N ALA A 12 0.86 11.91 12.35
CA ALA A 12 0.35 12.17 11.02
C ALA A 12 -1.08 11.63 10.86
N THR A 13 -1.92 12.38 10.17
CA THR A 13 -3.27 11.96 9.82
C THR A 13 -3.27 11.34 8.42
N LEU A 14 -4.38 10.68 8.05
CA LEU A 14 -4.55 10.19 6.69
C LEU A 14 -4.51 11.33 5.68
N ALA A 15 -5.06 12.50 6.04
CA ALA A 15 -5.03 13.68 5.17
C ALA A 15 -3.61 14.18 4.96
N ASP A 16 -2.79 14.18 6.01
CA ASP A 16 -1.37 14.56 5.91
C ASP A 16 -0.62 13.60 4.98
N LEU A 17 -0.86 12.32 5.16
CA LEU A 17 -0.25 11.27 4.36
C LEU A 17 -0.64 11.42 2.88
N GLU A 18 -1.91 11.62 2.62
CA GLU A 18 -2.41 11.82 1.25
C GLU A 18 -1.72 13.01 0.58
N ARG A 19 -1.59 14.15 1.29
CA ARG A 19 -0.92 15.33 0.75
C ARG A 19 0.53 15.04 0.40
N GLU A 20 1.23 14.34 1.27
CA GLU A 20 2.64 14.00 1.01
C GLU A 20 2.81 13.09 -0.20
N VAL A 21 1.94 12.08 -0.32
CA VAL A 21 2.00 11.15 -1.44
C VAL A 21 1.63 11.85 -2.74
N ARG A 22 0.62 12.73 -2.72
CA ARG A 22 0.24 13.50 -3.91
C ARG A 22 1.37 14.44 -4.35
N SER A 23 2.06 15.05 -3.39
CA SER A 23 3.22 15.91 -3.69
C SER A 23 4.34 15.12 -4.34
N GLU A 24 4.64 13.93 -3.82
CA GLU A 24 5.65 13.05 -4.40
C GLU A 24 5.26 12.60 -5.81
N ALA A 25 4.00 12.24 -6.01
CA ALA A 25 3.49 11.85 -7.32
C ALA A 25 3.64 12.98 -8.35
N SER A 26 3.30 14.20 -7.93
CA SER A 26 3.46 15.38 -8.79
C SER A 26 4.93 15.59 -9.19
N SER A 27 5.85 15.44 -8.23
CA SER A 27 7.28 15.55 -8.49
C SER A 27 7.78 14.50 -9.48
N LEU A 28 7.18 13.31 -9.45
CA LEU A 28 7.55 12.21 -10.33
C LEU A 28 6.81 12.24 -11.67
N GLY A 29 5.88 13.17 -11.83
CA GLY A 29 5.11 13.29 -13.08
C GLY A 29 4.09 12.19 -13.29
N VAL A 30 3.54 11.64 -12.23
CA VAL A 30 2.53 10.58 -12.31
C VAL A 30 1.20 11.03 -11.73
N ASP A 31 0.12 10.50 -12.28
CA ASP A 31 -1.22 10.73 -11.76
C ASP A 31 -1.49 9.78 -10.60
N LEU A 32 -2.16 10.28 -9.56
CA LEU A 32 -2.46 9.50 -8.37
C LEU A 32 -3.96 9.49 -8.10
N THR A 33 -4.50 8.29 -7.88
CA THR A 33 -5.82 8.11 -7.29
C THR A 33 -5.64 7.57 -5.88
N TRP A 34 -6.33 8.16 -4.93
CA TRP A 34 -6.25 7.78 -3.52
C TRP A 34 -7.55 7.11 -3.10
N PHE A 35 -7.43 5.98 -2.39
CA PHE A 35 -8.59 5.24 -1.89
C PHE A 35 -8.30 4.70 -0.51
N GLN A 36 -9.30 4.78 0.37
CA GLN A 36 -9.20 4.23 1.72
C GLN A 36 -10.54 3.60 2.09
N THR A 37 -10.50 2.44 2.72
CA THR A 37 -11.69 1.77 3.22
C THR A 37 -11.34 0.88 4.41
N ASN A 38 -12.34 0.62 5.26
CA ASN A 38 -12.23 -0.35 6.34
C ASN A 38 -12.95 -1.66 6.00
N HIS A 39 -13.50 -1.77 4.79
CA HIS A 39 -14.30 -2.91 4.36
C HIS A 39 -13.56 -3.74 3.34
N GLU A 40 -13.43 -5.04 3.62
CA GLU A 40 -12.72 -5.96 2.74
C GLU A 40 -13.32 -6.00 1.33
N GLY A 41 -14.66 -6.05 1.23
CA GLY A 41 -15.33 -6.09 -0.07
C GLY A 41 -15.05 -4.86 -0.92
N ALA A 42 -15.08 -3.68 -0.30
CA ALA A 42 -14.75 -2.44 -1.00
C ALA A 42 -13.27 -2.42 -1.43
N PHE A 43 -12.38 -2.99 -0.63
CA PHE A 43 -10.98 -3.11 -0.99
C PHE A 43 -10.80 -4.01 -2.22
N VAL A 44 -11.46 -5.15 -2.23
CA VAL A 44 -11.44 -6.09 -3.36
C VAL A 44 -11.94 -5.40 -4.64
N GLU A 45 -13.05 -4.66 -4.54
CA GLU A 45 -13.60 -3.93 -5.68
C GLU A 45 -12.64 -2.87 -6.21
N ALA A 46 -11.96 -2.15 -5.30
CA ALA A 46 -10.96 -1.16 -5.70
C ALA A 46 -9.79 -1.81 -6.43
N VAL A 47 -9.34 -2.99 -5.99
CA VAL A 47 -8.29 -3.73 -6.69
C VAL A 47 -8.76 -4.16 -8.08
N GLN A 48 -9.98 -4.68 -8.17
CA GLN A 48 -10.55 -5.08 -9.45
C GLN A 48 -10.63 -3.92 -10.44
N ALA A 49 -10.92 -2.71 -9.93
CA ALA A 49 -11.01 -1.51 -10.75
C ALA A 49 -9.67 -1.03 -11.29
N LEU A 50 -8.55 -1.55 -10.81
CA LEU A 50 -7.22 -1.18 -11.32
C LEU A 50 -7.01 -1.62 -12.77
N ARG A 51 -7.67 -2.68 -13.19
CA ARG A 51 -7.50 -3.21 -14.54
C ARG A 51 -7.87 -2.16 -15.58
N GLY A 52 -6.92 -1.80 -16.43
CA GLY A 52 -7.12 -0.80 -17.47
C GLY A 52 -7.18 0.64 -16.97
N GLN A 53 -7.05 0.86 -15.67
CA GLN A 53 -7.15 2.20 -15.06
C GLN A 53 -5.84 2.65 -14.42
N ALA A 54 -4.97 1.72 -14.04
CA ALA A 54 -3.73 2.06 -13.36
C ALA A 54 -2.57 1.20 -13.87
N ASP A 55 -1.38 1.79 -13.89
CA ASP A 55 -0.15 1.10 -14.25
C ASP A 55 0.47 0.36 -13.07
N GLY A 56 0.14 0.77 -11.87
CA GLY A 56 0.64 0.16 -10.65
C GLY A 56 -0.12 0.67 -9.43
N ALA A 57 0.19 0.13 -8.26
CA ALA A 57 -0.46 0.52 -7.02
C ALA A 57 0.49 0.45 -5.84
N LEU A 58 0.26 1.31 -4.86
CA LEU A 58 0.81 1.16 -3.52
C LEU A 58 -0.30 0.63 -2.64
N VAL A 59 -0.03 -0.39 -1.86
CA VAL A 59 -1.07 -1.11 -1.13
C VAL A 59 -0.69 -1.24 0.33
N ASN A 60 -1.55 -0.71 1.19
CA ASN A 60 -1.50 -0.96 2.62
C ASN A 60 -2.84 -1.58 2.99
N ALA A 61 -2.87 -2.90 3.09
CA ALA A 61 -4.09 -3.63 3.43
C ALA A 61 -4.31 -3.74 4.93
N ALA A 62 -3.45 -3.12 5.74
CA ALA A 62 -3.53 -3.13 7.20
C ALA A 62 -3.68 -4.56 7.71
N ALA A 63 -4.66 -4.83 8.58
CA ALA A 63 -4.86 -6.17 9.14
C ALA A 63 -5.29 -7.19 8.09
N PHE A 64 -5.91 -6.77 6.99
CA PHE A 64 -6.28 -7.69 5.91
C PHE A 64 -5.06 -8.33 5.25
N THR A 65 -3.89 -7.71 5.34
CA THR A 65 -2.62 -8.26 4.86
C THR A 65 -2.39 -9.67 5.38
N HIS A 66 -2.78 -9.92 6.63
CA HIS A 66 -2.48 -11.17 7.32
C HIS A 66 -3.54 -12.26 7.10
N THR A 67 -4.71 -11.89 6.61
CA THR A 67 -5.88 -12.79 6.59
C THR A 67 -6.57 -12.92 5.25
N SER A 68 -6.52 -11.91 4.38
CA SER A 68 -7.43 -11.86 3.23
C SER A 68 -6.92 -12.62 2.03
N LEU A 69 -7.49 -13.79 1.79
CA LEU A 69 -7.33 -14.50 0.53
C LEU A 69 -8.11 -13.81 -0.59
N ALA A 70 -9.22 -13.13 -0.26
CA ALA A 70 -10.02 -12.43 -1.26
C ALA A 70 -9.22 -11.29 -1.91
N ILE A 71 -8.49 -10.51 -1.12
CA ILE A 71 -7.63 -9.45 -1.66
C ILE A 71 -6.49 -10.05 -2.48
N ARG A 72 -5.87 -11.13 -1.99
CA ARG A 72 -4.83 -11.84 -2.73
C ARG A 72 -5.33 -12.28 -4.11
N ASP A 73 -6.49 -12.90 -4.15
CA ASP A 73 -7.07 -13.40 -5.39
C ASP A 73 -7.39 -12.26 -6.36
N ALA A 74 -7.82 -11.11 -5.85
CA ALA A 74 -8.09 -9.94 -6.68
C ALA A 74 -6.81 -9.45 -7.38
N PHE A 75 -5.68 -9.38 -6.65
CA PHE A 75 -4.40 -9.00 -7.26
C PHE A 75 -3.92 -10.02 -8.27
N LEU A 76 -4.12 -11.31 -8.01
CA LEU A 76 -3.79 -12.36 -8.98
C LEU A 76 -4.57 -12.19 -10.27
N ALA A 77 -5.84 -11.80 -10.17
CA ALA A 77 -6.72 -11.65 -11.32
C ALA A 77 -6.38 -10.43 -12.17
N VAL A 78 -6.11 -9.28 -11.54
CA VAL A 78 -5.88 -8.03 -12.29
C VAL A 78 -4.47 -7.92 -12.86
N LYS A 79 -3.50 -8.55 -12.22
CA LYS A 79 -2.10 -8.57 -12.68
C LYS A 79 -1.47 -7.17 -12.81
N VAL A 80 -1.91 -6.23 -11.99
CA VAL A 80 -1.32 -4.90 -11.93
C VAL A 80 -0.18 -4.94 -10.91
N PRO A 81 1.03 -4.47 -11.27
CA PRO A 81 2.15 -4.46 -10.32
C PRO A 81 1.85 -3.58 -9.11
N PHE A 82 2.25 -4.03 -7.93
CA PHE A 82 2.04 -3.23 -6.73
C PHE A 82 3.20 -3.37 -5.75
N VAL A 83 3.36 -2.35 -4.93
CA VAL A 83 4.29 -2.35 -3.80
C VAL A 83 3.46 -2.43 -2.52
N GLU A 84 3.80 -3.38 -1.67
CA GLU A 84 3.17 -3.51 -0.35
C GLU A 84 3.87 -2.56 0.63
N VAL A 85 3.08 -1.76 1.35
CA VAL A 85 3.60 -0.76 2.29
C VAL A 85 2.96 -0.97 3.66
N HIS A 86 3.79 -1.00 4.68
CA HIS A 86 3.35 -1.02 6.08
C HIS A 86 4.04 0.11 6.82
N LEU A 87 3.28 0.84 7.65
CA LEU A 87 3.83 1.93 8.46
C LEU A 87 4.76 1.38 9.54
N SER A 88 4.35 0.31 10.21
CA SER A 88 5.17 -0.35 11.22
C SER A 88 5.99 -1.49 10.63
N ASN A 89 7.02 -1.92 11.36
CA ASN A 89 7.74 -3.13 11.02
C ASN A 89 6.91 -4.34 11.48
N ILE A 90 6.13 -4.91 10.57
CA ILE A 90 5.26 -6.04 10.87
C ILE A 90 6.04 -7.27 11.33
N PHE A 91 7.30 -7.39 10.96
CA PHE A 91 8.13 -8.53 11.33
C PHE A 91 8.62 -8.45 12.77
N ALA A 92 8.47 -7.30 13.42
CA ALA A 92 8.78 -7.10 14.84
C ALA A 92 7.54 -7.23 15.74
N ARG A 93 6.39 -7.56 15.16
CA ARG A 93 5.14 -7.70 15.89
C ARG A 93 4.89 -9.17 16.26
N GLU A 94 3.74 -9.45 16.90
CA GLU A 94 3.38 -10.83 17.25
C GLU A 94 3.26 -11.70 15.98
N PRO A 95 3.43 -13.03 16.10
CA PRO A 95 3.49 -13.92 14.93
C PRO A 95 2.34 -13.77 13.94
N ASP A 96 1.12 -13.52 14.41
CA ASP A 96 -0.05 -13.37 13.53
C ASP A 96 0.07 -12.19 12.59
N ARG A 97 0.93 -11.20 12.91
CA ARG A 97 1.13 -10.00 12.10
C ARG A 97 2.41 -10.01 11.29
N ARG A 98 3.16 -11.11 11.33
CA ARG A 98 4.42 -11.24 10.56
C ARG A 98 4.20 -11.84 9.18
N HIS A 99 3.04 -12.46 8.96
CA HIS A 99 2.75 -13.14 7.71
C HIS A 99 1.94 -12.23 6.79
N SER A 100 2.37 -12.12 5.53
CA SER A 100 1.63 -11.38 4.52
C SER A 100 1.13 -12.34 3.43
N ARG A 101 -0.16 -12.20 3.11
CA ARG A 101 -0.78 -12.92 2.01
C ARG A 101 -0.50 -12.28 0.66
N LEU A 102 0.16 -11.12 0.65
CA LEU A 102 0.39 -10.32 -0.56
C LEU A 102 1.85 -10.22 -0.95
N ALA A 103 2.76 -10.42 0.01
CA ALA A 103 4.19 -10.11 -0.18
C ALA A 103 4.81 -10.84 -1.37
N ASP A 104 4.45 -12.10 -1.59
CA ASP A 104 5.00 -12.89 -2.69
C ASP A 104 4.50 -12.45 -4.07
N LEU A 105 3.38 -11.72 -4.12
CA LEU A 105 2.82 -11.19 -5.37
C LEU A 105 3.33 -9.78 -5.67
N ALA A 106 3.80 -9.06 -4.65
CA ALA A 106 4.22 -7.67 -4.78
C ALA A 106 5.54 -7.56 -5.54
N VAL A 107 5.75 -6.41 -6.18
CA VAL A 107 7.05 -6.04 -6.75
C VAL A 107 8.10 -5.94 -5.63
N GLY A 108 7.69 -5.44 -4.48
CA GLY A 108 8.52 -5.35 -3.29
C GLY A 108 7.69 -4.96 -2.08
N VAL A 109 8.33 -4.97 -0.91
CA VAL A 109 7.68 -4.66 0.36
C VAL A 109 8.49 -3.60 1.09
N ILE A 110 7.81 -2.58 1.61
CA ILE A 110 8.40 -1.56 2.47
C ILE A 110 7.66 -1.60 3.80
N ALA A 111 8.40 -1.73 4.89
CA ALA A 111 7.80 -1.84 6.22
C ALA A 111 8.70 -1.14 7.26
N GLY A 112 8.08 -0.44 8.21
CA GLY A 112 8.79 0.07 9.37
C GLY A 112 9.25 1.50 9.32
N PHE A 113 9.02 2.22 8.23
CA PHE A 113 9.51 3.60 8.07
C PHE A 113 8.43 4.65 8.29
N GLY A 114 7.28 4.26 8.87
CA GLY A 114 6.18 5.18 9.09
C GLY A 114 5.63 5.74 7.78
N PRO A 115 5.08 6.96 7.81
CA PRO A 115 4.50 7.58 6.61
C PRO A 115 5.47 7.73 5.44
N ALA A 116 6.78 7.85 5.71
CA ALA A 116 7.80 7.96 4.66
C ALA A 116 7.80 6.75 3.73
N GLY A 117 7.32 5.60 4.18
CA GLY A 117 7.26 4.38 3.38
C GLY A 117 6.46 4.52 2.10
N TYR A 118 5.42 5.37 2.10
CA TYR A 118 4.61 5.58 0.90
C TYR A 118 5.40 6.28 -0.20
N GLY A 119 6.10 7.36 0.13
CA GLY A 119 6.91 8.07 -0.85
C GLY A 119 8.05 7.20 -1.39
N LEU A 120 8.67 6.43 -0.50
CA LEU A 120 9.72 5.48 -0.90
C LEU A 120 9.15 4.42 -1.85
N GLY A 121 7.98 3.87 -1.53
CA GLY A 121 7.31 2.88 -2.36
C GLY A 121 6.91 3.42 -3.71
N LEU A 122 6.41 4.66 -3.75
CA LEU A 122 6.03 5.29 -5.00
C LEU A 122 7.23 5.48 -5.92
N ARG A 123 8.35 5.97 -5.38
CA ARG A 123 9.57 6.13 -6.16
C ARG A 123 10.07 4.79 -6.69
N ALA A 124 10.04 3.76 -5.85
CA ALA A 124 10.46 2.42 -6.26
C ALA A 124 9.56 1.86 -7.36
N LEU A 125 8.25 2.03 -7.24
CA LEU A 125 7.29 1.55 -8.23
C LEU A 125 7.47 2.27 -9.57
N VAL A 126 7.59 3.59 -9.55
CA VAL A 126 7.77 4.39 -10.77
C VAL A 126 9.06 3.98 -11.48
N ALA A 127 10.14 3.78 -10.73
CA ALA A 127 11.41 3.31 -11.30
C ALA A 127 11.24 1.93 -11.94
N ARG A 128 10.54 1.02 -11.25
CA ARG A 128 10.32 -0.34 -11.75
C ARG A 128 9.47 -0.36 -13.01
N LEU A 129 8.43 0.47 -13.07
CA LEU A 129 7.58 0.57 -14.26
C LEU A 129 8.35 1.12 -15.45
N GLY A 130 9.31 2.01 -15.21
CA GLY A 130 10.16 2.56 -16.26
C GLY A 130 11.15 1.57 -16.86
N GLU A 131 11.37 0.44 -16.21
CA GLU A 131 12.27 -0.62 -16.69
C GLU A 131 11.60 -1.57 -17.70
N ARG A 132 10.30 -1.42 -17.90
CA ARG A 132 9.54 -2.30 -18.80
C ARG A 132 9.69 -1.95 -20.26
#